data_6ba960a87704b4bf552ed80f9adb2206
#
_entry.id   6ba960a87704b4bf552ed80f9adb2206
#
_cell.length_a   1.000
_cell.length_b   1.000
_cell.length_c   1.000
_cell.angle_alpha   90.00
_cell.angle_beta   90.00
_cell.angle_gamma   90.00
#
_symmetry.space_group_name_H-M   'P 1'
#
loop_
_entity.id
_entity.type
_entity.pdbx_description
1 polymer ?
#
loop_
_entity_poly.entity_id
_entity_poly.type
_entity_poly.pdbx_seq_one_letter_code
_entity_poly.pdbx_strand_id
1 'polypeptide(L)'
;VAPFSDFVATSSPAQALSPSDAYALKTAEVGPAGKKRTITRLPEWLKTSIPAGNENYKKIKSDLRGLGLHTVCEEARCPNISECWGGSDKNAATATIMLMGDTCTRGCRFCSVKTDRAPAPLDPHEPEHTAEALARWGLGYVVLTSVDRDDLVDGGARHFAETIRKIKQKKPTLLVEALTGDFGGDLDMVKIVAESGLDVYAHNVETVEGLTPYVRDRRATFRQSLKVLNHVKEVKGNDGIITKTSIMLGLGEQEHEVMDALRGTFPWLYIKHKTKAERKGF
;
A
#
# COMPACT_ATOMS: atom_id res chain seq x y z
N VAL A 1 -2.40 -10.80 21.10
CA VAL A 1 -1.62 -10.72 19.86
C VAL A 1 -0.21 -11.16 20.23
N ALA A 2 0.25 -12.28 19.68
CA ALA A 2 1.58 -12.81 19.97
C ALA A 2 2.64 -11.79 19.53
N PRO A 3 3.69 -11.54 20.30
CA PRO A 3 4.74 -10.62 19.94
C PRO A 3 5.53 -11.17 18.74
N PHE A 4 6.00 -10.29 17.88
CA PHE A 4 6.75 -10.62 16.66
C PHE A 4 7.98 -11.53 16.91
N SER A 5 8.52 -11.50 18.14
CA SER A 5 9.58 -12.42 18.61
C SER A 5 9.20 -13.90 18.53
N ASP A 6 7.92 -14.24 18.68
CA ASP A 6 7.44 -15.62 18.64
C ASP A 6 7.35 -16.14 17.20
N PHE A 7 7.20 -15.24 16.23
CA PHE A 7 7.22 -15.58 14.82
C PHE A 7 8.63 -15.94 14.31
N VAL A 8 9.67 -15.33 14.89
CA VAL A 8 11.08 -15.59 14.53
C VAL A 8 11.64 -16.80 15.29
N ALA A 9 11.06 -17.14 16.46
CA ALA A 9 11.56 -18.22 17.31
C ALA A 9 11.04 -19.62 16.91
N THR A 10 9.99 -19.71 16.10
CA THR A 10 9.41 -20.99 15.64
C THR A 10 9.95 -21.51 14.32
N SER A 11 10.81 -20.77 13.63
CA SER A 11 11.60 -21.32 12.54
C SER A 11 12.72 -22.17 13.13
N SER A 12 12.55 -23.49 13.17
CA SER A 12 13.69 -24.42 13.24
C SER A 12 14.78 -23.94 12.29
N PRO A 13 16.07 -24.07 12.62
CA PRO A 13 17.12 -23.80 11.66
C PRO A 13 16.91 -24.77 10.49
N ALA A 14 16.13 -24.33 9.51
CA ALA A 14 16.12 -24.96 8.21
C ALA A 14 17.59 -24.99 7.79
N GLN A 15 18.10 -26.18 7.45
CA GLN A 15 19.40 -26.32 6.82
C GLN A 15 19.49 -25.18 5.82
N ALA A 16 20.47 -24.31 5.99
CA ALA A 16 20.66 -23.18 5.12
C ALA A 16 20.86 -23.71 3.70
N LEU A 17 19.77 -23.74 2.94
CA LEU A 17 19.84 -23.99 1.51
C LEU A 17 20.77 -22.93 0.95
N SER A 18 21.74 -23.34 0.15
CA SER A 18 22.57 -22.36 -0.55
C SER A 18 21.62 -21.41 -1.31
N PRO A 19 21.95 -20.13 -1.47
CA PRO A 19 21.11 -19.22 -2.24
C PRO A 19 20.77 -19.75 -3.64
N SER A 20 21.64 -20.56 -4.26
CA SER A 20 21.40 -21.24 -5.53
C SER A 20 20.30 -22.30 -5.47
N ASP A 21 20.13 -22.99 -4.34
CA ASP A 21 19.14 -24.07 -4.19
C ASP A 21 17.75 -23.52 -3.83
N ALA A 22 17.70 -22.39 -3.10
CA ALA A 22 16.47 -21.71 -2.77
C ALA A 22 15.75 -21.12 -4.00
N TYR A 23 16.51 -20.84 -5.06
CA TYR A 23 16.02 -20.27 -6.32
C TYR A 23 16.18 -21.20 -7.53
N ALA A 24 16.38 -22.50 -7.32
CA ALA A 24 16.43 -23.47 -8.41
C ALA A 24 15.10 -23.51 -9.16
N LEU A 25 14.98 -22.66 -10.17
CA LEU A 25 13.83 -22.58 -11.04
C LEU A 25 13.81 -23.83 -11.93
N LYS A 26 12.77 -24.67 -11.79
CA LYS A 26 12.60 -25.81 -12.69
C LYS A 26 12.34 -25.30 -14.10
N THR A 27 13.30 -25.55 -14.99
CA THR A 27 13.15 -25.25 -16.42
C THR A 27 12.53 -26.45 -17.13
N ALA A 28 11.58 -26.19 -18.02
CA ALA A 28 11.02 -27.19 -18.92
C ALA A 28 11.16 -26.69 -20.35
N GLU A 29 11.62 -27.57 -21.25
CA GLU A 29 11.63 -27.27 -22.67
C GLU A 29 10.24 -27.55 -23.26
N VAL A 30 9.60 -26.52 -23.82
CA VAL A 30 8.27 -26.62 -24.42
C VAL A 30 8.31 -26.03 -25.83
N GLY A 31 7.83 -26.78 -26.80
CA GLY A 31 7.69 -26.31 -28.18
C GLY A 31 7.70 -27.44 -29.22
N PRO A 32 7.24 -27.21 -30.43
CA PRO A 32 7.35 -28.18 -31.51
C PRO A 32 8.82 -28.41 -31.87
N ALA A 33 9.11 -29.60 -32.44
CA ALA A 33 10.45 -30.01 -32.81
C ALA A 33 11.15 -28.93 -33.68
N GLY A 34 12.22 -28.33 -33.18
CA GLY A 34 13.03 -27.30 -33.83
C GLY A 34 12.99 -25.88 -33.23
N LYS A 35 12.07 -25.58 -32.33
CA LYS A 35 12.05 -24.30 -31.58
C LYS A 35 11.73 -24.55 -30.08
N LYS A 36 12.71 -25.06 -29.37
CA LYS A 36 12.55 -25.24 -27.92
C LYS A 36 12.66 -23.89 -27.20
N ARG A 37 11.59 -23.47 -26.49
CA ARG A 37 11.62 -22.35 -25.56
C ARG A 37 11.81 -22.90 -24.16
N THR A 38 12.82 -22.43 -23.46
CA THR A 38 13.01 -22.74 -22.04
C THR A 38 12.00 -21.92 -21.25
N ILE A 39 11.04 -22.57 -20.61
CA ILE A 39 10.10 -21.93 -19.68
C ILE A 39 10.59 -22.18 -18.26
N THR A 40 10.91 -21.12 -17.57
CA THR A 40 11.22 -21.15 -16.14
C THR A 40 9.91 -21.20 -15.37
N ARG A 41 9.66 -22.27 -14.63
CA ARG A 41 8.45 -22.39 -13.79
C ARG A 41 8.69 -21.71 -12.44
N LEU A 42 7.75 -20.90 -12.03
CA LEU A 42 7.75 -20.32 -10.69
C LEU A 42 7.75 -21.44 -9.62
N PRO A 43 8.47 -21.27 -8.51
CA PRO A 43 8.41 -22.19 -7.37
C PRO A 43 6.98 -22.20 -6.79
N GLU A 44 6.60 -23.30 -6.11
CA GLU A 44 5.23 -23.47 -5.60
C GLU A 44 4.74 -22.32 -4.72
N TRP A 45 5.62 -21.79 -3.89
CA TRP A 45 5.29 -20.67 -2.98
C TRP A 45 5.07 -19.32 -3.69
N LEU A 46 5.42 -19.19 -4.97
CA LEU A 46 5.09 -18.03 -5.83
C LEU A 46 3.90 -18.29 -6.75
N LYS A 47 3.34 -19.51 -6.74
CA LYS A 47 2.17 -19.79 -7.54
C LYS A 47 0.91 -19.32 -6.82
N THR A 48 0.13 -18.50 -7.48
CA THR A 48 -1.22 -18.13 -7.05
C THR A 48 -2.23 -18.87 -7.90
N SER A 49 -3.36 -19.22 -7.32
CA SER A 49 -4.50 -19.77 -8.06
C SER A 49 -4.98 -18.75 -9.09
N ILE A 50 -5.38 -19.24 -10.27
CA ILE A 50 -5.99 -18.37 -11.29
C ILE A 50 -7.26 -17.75 -10.67
N PRO A 51 -7.44 -16.43 -10.75
CA PRO A 51 -8.60 -15.77 -10.19
C PRO A 51 -9.90 -16.34 -10.79
N ALA A 52 -10.59 -17.18 -10.03
CA ALA A 52 -11.95 -17.59 -10.40
C ALA A 52 -12.88 -16.45 -9.99
N GLY A 53 -13.50 -15.79 -10.96
CA GLY A 53 -14.44 -14.70 -10.69
C GLY A 53 -15.64 -15.20 -9.91
N ASN A 54 -15.73 -14.85 -8.62
CA ASN A 54 -16.94 -15.07 -7.81
C ASN A 54 -17.96 -13.94 -8.05
N GLU A 55 -19.17 -14.10 -7.50
CA GLU A 55 -20.26 -13.13 -7.71
C GLU A 55 -19.92 -11.74 -7.17
N ASN A 56 -19.21 -11.64 -6.02
CA ASN A 56 -18.76 -10.36 -5.48
C ASN A 56 -17.74 -9.67 -6.40
N TYR A 57 -16.79 -10.40 -6.95
CA TYR A 57 -15.84 -9.88 -7.94
C TYR A 57 -16.55 -9.30 -9.16
N LYS A 58 -17.52 -10.05 -9.72
CA LYS A 58 -18.30 -9.60 -10.88
C LYS A 58 -19.10 -8.34 -10.57
N LYS A 59 -19.71 -8.29 -9.39
CA LYS A 59 -20.51 -7.16 -8.92
C LYS A 59 -19.63 -5.90 -8.76
N ILE A 60 -18.53 -5.99 -8.02
CA ILE A 60 -17.59 -4.87 -7.83
C ILE A 60 -17.10 -4.38 -9.18
N LYS A 61 -16.71 -5.28 -10.08
CA LYS A 61 -16.23 -4.91 -11.41
C LYS A 61 -17.28 -4.20 -12.26
N SER A 62 -18.54 -4.64 -12.20
CA SER A 62 -19.65 -4.00 -12.90
C SER A 62 -19.93 -2.60 -12.35
N ASP A 63 -19.96 -2.45 -11.04
CA ASP A 63 -20.21 -1.17 -10.37
C ASP A 63 -19.11 -0.14 -10.66
N LEU A 64 -17.84 -0.57 -10.63
CA LEU A 64 -16.71 0.28 -11.01
C LEU A 64 -16.87 0.87 -12.41
N ARG A 65 -17.27 0.04 -13.39
CA ARG A 65 -17.49 0.48 -14.77
C ARG A 65 -18.67 1.45 -14.88
N GLY A 66 -19.76 1.17 -14.16
CA GLY A 66 -20.96 2.00 -14.14
C GLY A 66 -20.76 3.37 -13.50
N LEU A 67 -19.82 3.50 -12.56
CA LEU A 67 -19.53 4.72 -11.81
C LEU A 67 -18.29 5.47 -12.26
N GLY A 68 -17.58 4.95 -13.28
CA GLY A 68 -16.33 5.55 -13.77
C GLY A 68 -15.19 5.54 -12.75
N LEU A 69 -15.19 4.59 -11.80
CA LEU A 69 -14.17 4.47 -10.75
C LEU A 69 -13.02 3.57 -11.18
N HIS A 70 -11.82 3.89 -10.72
CA HIS A 70 -10.59 3.17 -10.95
C HIS A 70 -10.12 2.44 -9.69
N THR A 71 -9.50 1.26 -9.86
CA THR A 71 -8.86 0.54 -8.76
C THR A 71 -7.42 0.19 -9.09
N VAL A 72 -6.54 0.32 -8.11
CA VAL A 72 -5.16 -0.16 -8.22
C VAL A 72 -5.13 -1.66 -8.48
N CYS A 73 -6.11 -2.40 -7.95
CA CYS A 73 -6.20 -3.85 -8.13
C CYS A 73 -6.32 -4.27 -9.61
N GLU A 74 -7.08 -3.50 -10.41
CA GLU A 74 -7.19 -3.75 -11.86
C GLU A 74 -6.00 -3.15 -12.64
N GLU A 75 -5.65 -1.89 -12.36
CA GLU A 75 -4.58 -1.18 -13.08
C GLU A 75 -3.21 -1.85 -12.89
N ALA A 76 -2.90 -2.31 -11.68
CA ALA A 76 -1.68 -3.06 -11.39
C ALA A 76 -1.77 -4.55 -11.73
N ARG A 77 -2.91 -5.04 -12.27
CA ARG A 77 -3.14 -6.47 -12.57
C ARG A 77 -2.80 -7.36 -11.37
N CYS A 78 -3.31 -6.98 -10.18
CA CYS A 78 -3.00 -7.67 -8.93
C CYS A 78 -3.39 -9.16 -9.00
N PRO A 79 -2.47 -10.09 -8.76
CA PRO A 79 -2.78 -11.52 -8.82
C PRO A 79 -3.76 -11.98 -7.73
N ASN A 80 -3.88 -11.23 -6.64
CA ASN A 80 -4.73 -11.55 -5.50
C ASN A 80 -6.13 -10.89 -5.56
N ILE A 81 -6.47 -10.22 -6.66
CA ILE A 81 -7.71 -9.44 -6.79
C ILE A 81 -8.97 -10.27 -6.50
N SER A 82 -9.02 -11.52 -6.93
CA SER A 82 -10.18 -12.39 -6.71
C SER A 82 -10.35 -12.80 -5.25
N GLU A 83 -9.23 -12.97 -4.53
CA GLU A 83 -9.24 -13.28 -3.11
C GLU A 83 -9.67 -12.05 -2.30
N CYS A 84 -9.07 -10.89 -2.59
CA CYS A 84 -9.39 -9.63 -1.91
C CYS A 84 -10.84 -9.21 -2.11
N TRP A 85 -11.36 -9.25 -3.34
CA TRP A 85 -12.73 -8.83 -3.64
C TRP A 85 -13.77 -9.92 -3.34
N GLY A 86 -13.32 -11.19 -3.39
CA GLY A 86 -14.17 -12.34 -3.14
C GLY A 86 -14.46 -12.60 -1.67
N GLY A 87 -13.40 -12.48 -0.88
CA GLY A 87 -13.39 -12.83 0.52
C GLY A 87 -13.77 -14.29 0.79
N SER A 88 -13.17 -14.92 1.77
CA SER A 88 -13.68 -16.17 2.34
C SER A 88 -14.84 -15.90 3.30
N ASP A 89 -14.91 -14.67 3.81
CA ASP A 89 -15.95 -14.13 4.66
C ASP A 89 -16.31 -12.73 4.16
N LYS A 90 -17.61 -12.40 4.08
CA LYS A 90 -18.09 -11.10 3.57
C LYS A 90 -17.50 -9.89 4.30
N ASN A 91 -17.10 -10.06 5.56
CA ASN A 91 -16.49 -9.02 6.39
C ASN A 91 -15.00 -8.84 6.15
N ALA A 92 -14.35 -9.75 5.44
CA ALA A 92 -12.91 -9.69 5.14
C ALA A 92 -12.59 -9.16 3.73
N ALA A 93 -13.61 -8.91 2.90
CA ALA A 93 -13.39 -8.38 1.56
C ALA A 93 -12.81 -6.95 1.64
N THR A 94 -11.74 -6.71 0.87
CA THR A 94 -11.00 -5.45 0.83
C THR A 94 -10.85 -4.99 -0.62
N ALA A 95 -10.99 -3.69 -0.86
CA ALA A 95 -10.70 -3.09 -2.16
C ALA A 95 -9.76 -1.89 -2.00
N THR A 96 -8.98 -1.60 -3.03
CA THR A 96 -8.14 -0.39 -3.10
C THR A 96 -8.63 0.50 -4.22
N ILE A 97 -9.20 1.63 -3.86
CA ILE A 97 -9.73 2.62 -4.80
C ILE A 97 -8.68 3.69 -5.06
N MET A 98 -8.49 4.05 -6.31
CA MET A 98 -7.59 5.13 -6.71
C MET A 98 -8.42 6.39 -6.99
N LEU A 99 -8.16 7.44 -6.24
CA LEU A 99 -8.80 8.75 -6.35
C LEU A 99 -7.98 9.69 -7.23
N MET A 100 -8.64 10.73 -7.74
CA MET A 100 -8.06 11.83 -8.51
C MET A 100 -7.52 11.41 -9.90
N GLY A 101 -8.09 10.34 -10.46
CA GLY A 101 -7.77 9.87 -11.80
C GLY A 101 -6.57 8.91 -11.86
N ASP A 102 -6.05 8.70 -13.08
CA ASP A 102 -5.04 7.69 -13.44
C ASP A 102 -3.66 8.30 -13.77
N THR A 103 -3.49 9.61 -13.63
CA THR A 103 -2.30 10.34 -14.08
C THR A 103 -1.67 11.12 -12.94
N CYS A 104 -0.40 10.81 -12.64
CA CYS A 104 0.37 11.38 -11.54
C CYS A 104 1.25 12.54 -12.05
N THR A 105 1.46 13.56 -11.23
CA THR A 105 2.41 14.64 -11.55
C THR A 105 3.87 14.28 -11.28
N ARG A 106 4.13 13.13 -10.61
CA ARG A 106 5.46 12.66 -10.20
C ARG A 106 5.86 11.40 -10.93
N GLY A 107 7.18 11.23 -11.14
CA GLY A 107 7.77 10.12 -11.90
C GLY A 107 8.64 9.20 -11.05
N CYS A 108 8.07 8.55 -10.02
CA CYS A 108 8.80 7.54 -9.24
C CYS A 108 9.16 6.35 -10.13
N ARG A 109 10.43 5.89 -10.08
CA ARG A 109 10.94 4.90 -11.05
C ARG A 109 10.34 3.51 -10.93
N PHE A 110 9.80 3.16 -9.79
CA PHE A 110 9.13 1.88 -9.55
C PHE A 110 7.65 1.87 -9.95
N CYS A 111 7.06 3.06 -10.16
CA CYS A 111 5.62 3.21 -10.38
C CYS A 111 5.28 3.12 -11.87
N SER A 112 4.21 2.37 -12.18
CA SER A 112 3.71 2.20 -13.56
C SER A 112 2.57 3.15 -13.93
N VAL A 113 2.20 4.06 -13.00
CA VAL A 113 1.14 5.05 -13.24
C VAL A 113 1.60 6.04 -14.32
N LYS A 114 0.68 6.44 -15.19
CA LYS A 114 0.94 7.49 -16.19
C LYS A 114 1.37 8.78 -15.52
N THR A 115 2.26 9.51 -16.19
CA THR A 115 2.77 10.78 -15.67
C THR A 115 2.51 11.91 -16.63
N ASP A 116 1.94 13.00 -16.13
CA ASP A 116 1.78 14.25 -16.84
C ASP A 116 1.89 15.42 -15.84
N ARG A 117 2.35 16.56 -16.30
CA ARG A 117 2.43 17.78 -15.48
C ARG A 117 1.09 18.51 -15.35
N ALA A 118 0.16 18.21 -16.25
CA ALA A 118 -1.17 18.79 -16.31
C ALA A 118 -2.22 17.69 -16.48
N PRO A 119 -2.48 16.87 -15.44
CA PRO A 119 -3.52 15.86 -15.47
C PRO A 119 -4.90 16.48 -15.70
N ALA A 120 -5.88 15.65 -16.09
CA ALA A 120 -7.25 16.08 -16.22
C ALA A 120 -7.79 16.70 -14.90
N PRO A 121 -8.72 17.64 -14.95
CA PRO A 121 -9.39 18.18 -13.77
C PRO A 121 -10.00 17.07 -12.90
N LEU A 122 -10.11 17.32 -11.59
CA LEU A 122 -10.80 16.39 -10.69
C LEU A 122 -12.29 16.29 -11.07
N ASP A 123 -12.83 15.09 -10.99
CA ASP A 123 -14.28 14.90 -11.05
C ASP A 123 -14.90 15.32 -9.71
N PRO A 124 -15.73 16.38 -9.67
CA PRO A 124 -16.36 16.83 -8.43
C PRO A 124 -17.35 15.81 -7.85
N HIS A 125 -17.79 14.81 -8.64
CA HIS A 125 -18.71 13.77 -8.23
C HIS A 125 -18.00 12.51 -7.70
N GLU A 126 -16.69 12.37 -7.90
CA GLU A 126 -15.91 11.21 -7.46
C GLU A 126 -16.09 10.90 -5.95
N PRO A 127 -16.08 11.89 -5.02
CA PRO A 127 -16.30 11.62 -3.59
C PRO A 127 -17.67 10.99 -3.30
N GLU A 128 -18.73 11.44 -3.98
CA GLU A 128 -20.07 10.89 -3.82
C GLU A 128 -20.21 9.51 -4.44
N HIS A 129 -19.74 9.32 -5.67
CA HIS A 129 -19.77 8.06 -6.39
C HIS A 129 -18.98 6.96 -5.64
N THR A 130 -17.79 7.31 -5.12
CA THR A 130 -16.96 6.40 -4.32
C THR A 130 -17.69 5.98 -3.04
N ALA A 131 -18.27 6.94 -2.30
CA ALA A 131 -18.99 6.64 -1.07
C ALA A 131 -20.23 5.77 -1.32
N GLU A 132 -20.94 6.00 -2.40
CA GLU A 132 -22.11 5.20 -2.80
C GLU A 132 -21.74 3.79 -3.19
N ALA A 133 -20.69 3.61 -4.00
CA ALA A 133 -20.16 2.31 -4.39
C ALA A 133 -19.77 1.47 -3.16
N LEU A 134 -18.98 2.06 -2.28
CA LEU A 134 -18.48 1.37 -1.08
C LEU A 134 -19.61 1.02 -0.08
N ALA A 135 -20.64 1.85 0.01
CA ALA A 135 -21.81 1.52 0.83
C ALA A 135 -22.54 0.27 0.33
N ARG A 136 -22.60 0.06 -0.99
CA ARG A 136 -23.28 -1.08 -1.65
C ARG A 136 -22.47 -2.36 -1.66
N TRP A 137 -21.12 -2.29 -1.64
CA TRP A 137 -20.26 -3.48 -1.83
C TRP A 137 -20.17 -4.41 -0.62
N GLY A 138 -20.63 -4.00 0.54
CA GLY A 138 -20.60 -4.85 1.72
C GLY A 138 -19.21 -5.10 2.30
N LEU A 139 -18.20 -4.27 1.93
CA LEU A 139 -16.86 -4.38 2.44
C LEU A 139 -16.78 -4.02 3.93
N GLY A 140 -15.86 -4.66 4.67
CA GLY A 140 -15.51 -4.30 6.03
C GLY A 140 -14.34 -3.34 6.11
N TYR A 141 -13.50 -3.30 5.06
CA TYR A 141 -12.29 -2.48 5.00
C TYR A 141 -12.07 -1.96 3.58
N VAL A 142 -11.62 -0.73 3.44
CA VAL A 142 -11.24 -0.14 2.15
C VAL A 142 -9.93 0.62 2.28
N VAL A 143 -9.10 0.51 1.27
CA VAL A 143 -7.92 1.37 1.09
C VAL A 143 -8.26 2.41 0.02
N LEU A 144 -8.17 3.67 0.37
CA LEU A 144 -8.19 4.78 -0.58
C LEU A 144 -6.74 5.18 -0.85
N THR A 145 -6.37 5.25 -2.10
CA THR A 145 -5.08 5.79 -2.53
C THR A 145 -5.30 6.85 -3.60
N SER A 146 -4.24 7.53 -4.00
CA SER A 146 -4.33 8.55 -5.05
C SER A 146 -3.02 8.67 -5.81
N VAL A 147 -3.11 9.33 -6.95
CA VAL A 147 -1.94 9.93 -7.62
C VAL A 147 -1.50 11.20 -6.89
N ASP A 148 -0.25 11.62 -7.04
CA ASP A 148 0.17 12.96 -6.61
C ASP A 148 -0.34 14.01 -7.60
N ARG A 149 -0.87 15.11 -7.06
CA ARG A 149 -1.46 16.22 -7.81
C ARG A 149 -0.79 17.54 -7.42
N ASP A 150 0.53 17.64 -7.67
CA ASP A 150 1.29 18.89 -7.41
C ASP A 150 0.82 20.08 -8.28
N ASP A 151 -0.06 19.84 -9.24
CA ASP A 151 -0.75 20.86 -10.04
C ASP A 151 -1.88 21.58 -9.27
N LEU A 152 -2.38 20.96 -8.19
CA LEU A 152 -3.39 21.52 -7.31
C LEU A 152 -2.75 22.22 -6.10
N VAL A 153 -3.34 23.34 -5.69
CA VAL A 153 -2.81 24.14 -4.56
C VAL A 153 -2.75 23.35 -3.25
N ASP A 154 -3.70 22.44 -3.04
CA ASP A 154 -3.79 21.61 -1.85
C ASP A 154 -3.33 20.16 -2.08
N GLY A 155 -2.71 19.88 -3.23
CA GLY A 155 -2.32 18.52 -3.60
C GLY A 155 -3.49 17.51 -3.65
N GLY A 156 -4.74 17.97 -3.65
CA GLY A 156 -5.95 17.16 -3.61
C GLY A 156 -6.38 16.71 -2.20
N ALA A 157 -5.80 17.28 -1.15
CA ALA A 157 -6.09 16.88 0.23
C ALA A 157 -7.56 17.06 0.62
N ARG A 158 -8.20 18.16 0.19
CA ARG A 158 -9.63 18.41 0.48
C ARG A 158 -10.53 17.41 -0.22
N HIS A 159 -10.24 17.09 -1.48
CA HIS A 159 -10.98 16.08 -2.24
C HIS A 159 -10.88 14.70 -1.58
N PHE A 160 -9.67 14.33 -1.13
CA PHE A 160 -9.44 13.09 -0.39
C PHE A 160 -10.21 13.06 0.93
N ALA A 161 -10.11 14.11 1.72
CA ALA A 161 -10.81 14.22 3.00
C ALA A 161 -12.35 14.25 2.84
N GLU A 162 -12.88 14.88 1.79
CA GLU A 162 -14.31 14.87 1.47
C GLU A 162 -14.78 13.44 1.16
N THR A 163 -14.03 12.71 0.35
CA THR A 163 -14.33 11.32 0.03
C THR A 163 -14.46 10.48 1.30
N ILE A 164 -13.49 10.60 2.22
CA ILE A 164 -13.54 9.86 3.50
C ILE A 164 -14.76 10.24 4.32
N ARG A 165 -15.06 11.53 4.47
CA ARG A 165 -16.23 12.00 5.25
C ARG A 165 -17.53 11.45 4.67
N LYS A 166 -17.70 11.47 3.35
CA LYS A 166 -18.89 10.92 2.67
C LYS A 166 -19.02 9.40 2.87
N ILE A 167 -17.91 8.67 2.82
CA ILE A 167 -17.89 7.23 3.12
C ILE A 167 -18.36 6.99 4.55
N LYS A 168 -17.78 7.69 5.53
CA LYS A 168 -18.13 7.54 6.94
C LYS A 168 -19.57 7.96 7.24
N GLN A 169 -20.11 8.94 6.52
CA GLN A 169 -21.54 9.33 6.62
C GLN A 169 -22.45 8.21 6.11
N LYS A 170 -22.15 7.59 4.95
CA LYS A 170 -22.99 6.53 4.36
C LYS A 170 -22.80 5.17 5.06
N LYS A 171 -21.61 4.87 5.54
CA LYS A 171 -21.28 3.61 6.18
C LYS A 171 -20.28 3.80 7.34
N PRO A 172 -20.73 4.22 8.51
CA PRO A 172 -19.88 4.51 9.68
C PRO A 172 -19.01 3.32 10.12
N THR A 173 -19.48 2.10 9.89
CA THR A 173 -18.79 0.86 10.31
C THR A 173 -17.69 0.42 9.36
N LEU A 174 -17.58 1.01 8.16
CA LEU A 174 -16.53 0.69 7.21
C LEU A 174 -15.20 1.27 7.70
N LEU A 175 -14.21 0.40 7.86
CA LEU A 175 -12.85 0.84 8.18
C LEU A 175 -12.18 1.41 6.93
N VAL A 176 -11.63 2.61 7.07
CA VAL A 176 -11.03 3.36 5.96
C VAL A 176 -9.55 3.59 6.22
N GLU A 177 -8.71 3.04 5.36
CA GLU A 177 -7.29 3.37 5.26
C GLU A 177 -7.10 4.42 4.16
N ALA A 178 -6.36 5.49 4.45
CA ALA A 178 -5.93 6.46 3.46
C ALA A 178 -4.44 6.30 3.19
N LEU A 179 -4.07 5.79 2.01
CA LEU A 179 -2.69 5.77 1.52
C LEU A 179 -2.48 7.04 0.68
N THR A 180 -1.89 8.05 1.31
CA THR A 180 -1.76 9.40 0.76
C THR A 180 -0.38 9.68 0.18
N GLY A 181 -0.30 10.66 -0.73
CA GLY A 181 0.93 11.40 -1.02
C GLY A 181 1.38 12.25 0.18
N ASP A 182 2.38 13.08 -0.05
CA ASP A 182 2.93 13.99 0.97
C ASP A 182 2.40 15.42 0.86
N PHE A 183 1.51 15.69 -0.09
CA PHE A 183 0.94 17.01 -0.39
C PHE A 183 2.00 18.11 -0.54
N GLY A 184 3.14 17.78 -1.18
CA GLY A 184 4.27 18.71 -1.33
C GLY A 184 4.98 19.07 -0.01
N GLY A 185 4.71 18.33 1.07
CA GLY A 185 5.22 18.59 2.42
C GLY A 185 4.39 19.57 3.23
N ASP A 186 3.20 19.96 2.75
CA ASP A 186 2.26 20.80 3.47
C ASP A 186 1.56 20.02 4.59
N LEU A 187 1.96 20.28 5.83
CA LEU A 187 1.46 19.59 7.00
C LEU A 187 0.01 19.97 7.35
N ASP A 188 -0.46 21.14 6.96
CA ASP A 188 -1.88 21.51 7.15
C ASP A 188 -2.78 20.64 6.25
N MET A 189 -2.32 20.29 5.06
CA MET A 189 -3.03 19.36 4.17
C MET A 189 -3.03 17.93 4.73
N VAL A 190 -1.90 17.49 5.29
CA VAL A 190 -1.81 16.22 6.03
C VAL A 190 -2.84 16.18 7.17
N LYS A 191 -2.92 17.25 7.96
CA LYS A 191 -3.87 17.40 9.07
C LYS A 191 -5.32 17.30 8.59
N ILE A 192 -5.70 18.00 7.51
CA ILE A 192 -7.06 17.95 6.94
C ILE A 192 -7.49 16.52 6.64
N VAL A 193 -6.58 15.71 6.07
CA VAL A 193 -6.88 14.30 5.79
C VAL A 193 -6.90 13.47 7.09
N ALA A 194 -5.95 13.66 8.01
CA ALA A 194 -5.91 12.94 9.27
C ALA A 194 -7.17 13.17 10.14
N GLU A 195 -7.80 14.33 10.03
CA GLU A 195 -9.03 14.70 10.77
C GLU A 195 -10.32 14.35 10.02
N SER A 196 -10.25 13.69 8.87
CA SER A 196 -11.44 13.39 8.04
C SER A 196 -12.31 12.23 8.56
N GLY A 197 -11.85 11.49 9.58
CA GLY A 197 -12.56 10.36 10.17
C GLY A 197 -12.07 8.99 9.73
N LEU A 198 -10.89 8.90 9.09
CA LEU A 198 -10.25 7.63 8.72
C LEU A 198 -9.77 6.86 9.96
N ASP A 199 -9.56 5.56 9.78
CA ASP A 199 -9.09 4.65 10.84
C ASP A 199 -7.58 4.40 10.74
N VAL A 200 -7.03 4.41 9.52
CA VAL A 200 -5.61 4.17 9.26
C VAL A 200 -5.07 5.24 8.30
N TYR A 201 -4.00 5.92 8.70
CA TYR A 201 -3.25 6.83 7.83
C TYR A 201 -1.99 6.13 7.33
N ALA A 202 -1.92 5.87 6.05
CA ALA A 202 -0.77 5.24 5.42
C ALA A 202 -0.01 6.25 4.55
N HIS A 203 1.32 6.23 4.64
CA HIS A 203 2.21 6.97 3.77
C HIS A 203 3.51 6.20 3.58
N ASN A 204 3.80 5.79 2.36
CA ASN A 204 4.93 4.94 2.07
C ASN A 204 6.24 5.72 2.01
N VAL A 205 7.28 5.24 2.70
CA VAL A 205 8.64 5.76 2.56
C VAL A 205 9.37 5.13 1.38
N GLU A 206 8.88 3.99 0.89
CA GLU A 206 9.28 3.22 -0.29
C GLU A 206 10.68 2.61 -0.22
N THR A 207 11.68 3.31 0.29
CA THR A 207 13.06 2.83 0.40
C THR A 207 13.82 3.59 1.48
N VAL A 208 15.05 3.19 1.75
CA VAL A 208 15.96 3.86 2.69
C VAL A 208 16.41 5.23 2.17
N GLU A 209 16.88 6.11 3.06
CA GLU A 209 17.23 7.50 2.72
C GLU A 209 18.26 7.58 1.57
N GLY A 210 19.31 6.76 1.62
CA GLY A 210 20.38 6.76 0.63
C GLY A 210 19.92 6.38 -0.79
N LEU A 211 18.89 5.55 -0.91
CA LEU A 211 18.33 5.10 -2.20
C LEU A 211 17.18 5.97 -2.71
N THR A 212 16.59 6.80 -1.86
CA THR A 212 15.44 7.65 -2.23
C THR A 212 15.64 8.44 -3.52
N PRO A 213 16.79 9.11 -3.78
CA PRO A 213 17.00 9.89 -5.02
C PRO A 213 16.98 9.03 -6.29
N TYR A 214 17.24 7.74 -6.17
CA TYR A 214 17.28 6.79 -7.30
C TYR A 214 15.95 6.07 -7.54
N VAL A 215 15.08 6.04 -6.54
CA VAL A 215 13.83 5.25 -6.53
C VAL A 215 12.61 6.14 -6.67
N ARG A 216 12.57 7.26 -5.94
CA ARG A 216 11.42 8.18 -5.89
C ARG A 216 11.60 9.41 -6.78
N ASP A 217 10.50 10.09 -7.06
CA ASP A 217 10.55 11.44 -7.63
C ASP A 217 11.31 12.38 -6.68
N ARG A 218 12.06 13.34 -7.22
CA ARG A 218 12.89 14.30 -6.47
C ARG A 218 12.12 15.11 -5.41
N ARG A 219 10.79 15.26 -5.58
CA ARG A 219 9.90 15.99 -4.66
C ARG A 219 9.48 15.13 -3.46
N ALA A 220 9.58 13.80 -3.58
CA ALA A 220 9.20 12.85 -2.55
C ALA A 220 10.44 12.42 -1.75
N THR A 221 10.91 13.28 -0.83
CA THR A 221 12.11 12.97 -0.04
C THR A 221 11.79 12.07 1.15
N PHE A 222 12.78 11.27 1.58
CA PHE A 222 12.64 10.39 2.74
C PHE A 222 12.24 11.15 4.01
N ARG A 223 12.94 12.24 4.31
CA ARG A 223 12.68 13.05 5.51
C ARG A 223 11.30 13.72 5.49
N GLN A 224 10.81 14.10 4.31
CA GLN A 224 9.46 14.62 4.15
C GLN A 224 8.42 13.55 4.50
N SER A 225 8.61 12.31 4.05
CA SER A 225 7.74 11.20 4.39
C SER A 225 7.72 10.90 5.90
N LEU A 226 8.87 10.98 6.57
CA LEU A 226 8.92 10.86 8.04
C LEU A 226 8.14 11.98 8.73
N LYS A 227 8.27 13.24 8.25
CA LYS A 227 7.52 14.37 8.81
C LYS A 227 6.02 14.18 8.67
N VAL A 228 5.53 13.65 7.54
CA VAL A 228 4.09 13.35 7.32
C VAL A 228 3.61 12.36 8.38
N LEU A 229 4.28 11.23 8.55
CA LEU A 229 3.87 10.20 9.51
C LEU A 229 3.92 10.69 10.96
N ASN A 230 4.97 11.44 11.33
CA ASN A 230 5.09 12.01 12.66
C ASN A 230 4.00 13.05 12.93
N HIS A 231 3.72 13.94 11.96
CA HIS A 231 2.71 14.97 12.12
C HIS A 231 1.30 14.39 12.33
N VAL A 232 0.97 13.28 11.66
CA VAL A 232 -0.30 12.58 11.92
C VAL A 232 -0.42 12.15 13.38
N LYS A 233 0.67 11.68 13.99
CA LYS A 233 0.69 11.30 15.41
C LYS A 233 0.62 12.50 16.34
N GLU A 234 1.26 13.61 16.00
CA GLU A 234 1.15 14.87 16.74
C GLU A 234 -0.29 15.38 16.77
N VAL A 235 -0.99 15.34 15.61
CA VAL A 235 -2.37 15.83 15.48
C VAL A 235 -3.37 14.91 16.18
N LYS A 236 -3.22 13.59 16.07
CA LYS A 236 -4.24 12.61 16.52
C LYS A 236 -3.90 11.94 17.86
N GLY A 237 -2.68 12.09 18.33
CA GLY A 237 -2.17 11.30 19.46
C GLY A 237 -1.81 9.86 19.08
N ASN A 238 -1.04 9.20 19.91
CA ASN A 238 -0.54 7.85 19.63
C ASN A 238 -1.65 6.80 19.49
N ASP A 239 -2.72 6.93 20.27
CA ASP A 239 -3.84 5.99 20.31
C ASP A 239 -5.01 6.42 19.40
N GLY A 240 -4.96 7.65 18.86
CA GLY A 240 -6.07 8.23 18.10
C GLY A 240 -6.19 7.75 16.65
N ILE A 241 -5.12 7.18 16.10
CA ILE A 241 -5.08 6.69 14.71
C ILE A 241 -3.92 5.70 14.53
N ILE A 242 -4.14 4.71 13.66
CA ILE A 242 -3.06 3.82 13.22
C ILE A 242 -2.31 4.51 12.09
N THR A 243 -0.97 4.57 12.19
CA THR A 243 -0.11 4.96 11.06
C THR A 243 0.55 3.75 10.45
N LYS A 244 0.68 3.74 9.12
CA LYS A 244 1.23 2.63 8.35
C LYS A 244 2.21 3.16 7.31
N THR A 245 3.27 2.39 7.06
CA THR A 245 4.22 2.64 5.96
C THR A 245 4.60 1.34 5.26
N SER A 246 5.25 1.47 4.11
CA SER A 246 5.80 0.36 3.34
C SER A 246 7.20 0.70 2.86
N ILE A 247 8.07 -0.32 2.82
CA ILE A 247 9.43 -0.26 2.30
C ILE A 247 9.61 -1.44 1.34
N MET A 248 10.06 -1.15 0.13
CA MET A 248 10.51 -2.16 -0.83
C MET A 248 11.92 -2.61 -0.46
N LEU A 249 12.16 -3.91 -0.47
CA LEU A 249 13.46 -4.52 -0.21
C LEU A 249 14.04 -5.15 -1.47
N GLY A 250 15.37 -5.22 -1.54
CA GLY A 250 16.11 -5.80 -2.66
C GLY A 250 16.57 -4.78 -3.70
N LEU A 251 16.57 -3.48 -3.36
CA LEU A 251 17.02 -2.39 -4.23
C LEU A 251 18.52 -2.07 -4.03
N GLY A 252 19.20 -2.71 -3.07
CA GLY A 252 20.61 -2.51 -2.74
C GLY A 252 20.85 -1.90 -1.36
N GLU A 253 19.79 -1.76 -0.56
CA GLU A 253 19.87 -1.32 0.84
C GLU A 253 20.65 -2.29 1.72
N GLN A 254 21.23 -1.75 2.79
CA GLN A 254 21.87 -2.54 3.83
C GLN A 254 20.93 -2.72 5.03
N GLU A 255 21.09 -3.79 5.80
CA GLU A 255 20.24 -4.10 6.96
C GLU A 255 20.16 -2.93 7.95
N HIS A 256 21.30 -2.28 8.25
CA HIS A 256 21.33 -1.14 9.18
C HIS A 256 20.54 0.05 8.66
N GLU A 257 20.54 0.33 7.33
CA GLU A 257 19.77 1.42 6.73
C GLU A 257 18.26 1.17 6.85
N VAL A 258 17.83 -0.09 6.68
CA VAL A 258 16.42 -0.49 6.89
C VAL A 258 16.04 -0.32 8.35
N MET A 259 16.90 -0.74 9.29
CA MET A 259 16.66 -0.56 10.72
C MET A 259 16.58 0.91 11.12
N ASP A 260 17.40 1.77 10.54
CA ASP A 260 17.37 3.22 10.80
C ASP A 260 16.11 3.86 10.18
N ALA A 261 15.70 3.42 9.00
CA ALA A 261 14.43 3.84 8.39
C ALA A 261 13.23 3.46 9.28
N LEU A 262 13.18 2.24 9.82
CA LEU A 262 12.14 1.79 10.74
C LEU A 262 12.12 2.60 12.04
N ARG A 263 13.29 2.92 12.61
CA ARG A 263 13.38 3.77 13.81
C ARG A 263 12.91 5.20 13.53
N GLY A 264 13.23 5.73 12.36
CA GLY A 264 12.80 7.06 11.93
C GLY A 264 11.29 7.15 11.67
N THR A 265 10.66 6.09 11.13
CA THR A 265 9.22 6.06 10.87
C THR A 265 8.38 5.83 12.12
N PHE A 266 8.95 5.16 13.12
CA PHE A 266 8.25 4.83 14.37
C PHE A 266 9.10 5.20 15.59
N PRO A 267 9.39 6.49 15.84
CA PRO A 267 10.21 6.92 16.97
C PRO A 267 9.59 6.54 18.33
N TRP A 268 8.27 6.26 18.36
CA TRP A 268 7.54 5.72 19.53
C TRP A 268 7.50 4.18 19.57
N LEU A 269 7.97 3.47 18.52
CA LEU A 269 8.08 2.03 18.56
C LEU A 269 9.32 1.66 19.41
N TYR A 270 9.10 1.43 20.67
CA TYR A 270 10.15 0.98 21.59
C TYR A 270 10.52 -0.46 21.24
N ILE A 271 11.45 -0.62 20.29
CA ILE A 271 12.09 -1.91 20.03
C ILE A 271 12.99 -2.16 21.25
N LYS A 272 12.50 -2.90 22.23
CA LYS A 272 13.29 -3.38 23.36
C LYS A 272 14.32 -4.36 22.84
N HIS A 273 15.46 -3.86 22.36
CA HIS A 273 16.63 -4.70 22.19
C HIS A 273 17.06 -5.17 23.57
N LYS A 274 16.74 -6.41 23.93
CA LYS A 274 17.44 -7.06 25.04
C LYS A 274 18.92 -7.11 24.65
N THR A 275 19.72 -6.35 25.35
CA THR A 275 21.18 -6.41 25.23
C THR A 275 21.65 -7.85 25.53
N LYS A 276 22.81 -8.25 25.03
CA LYS A 276 23.37 -9.59 25.29
C LYS A 276 23.50 -9.92 26.79
N ALA A 277 23.53 -8.90 27.66
CA ALA A 277 23.54 -9.02 29.12
C ALA A 277 22.15 -9.37 29.68
N GLU A 278 21.06 -8.81 29.10
CA GLU A 278 19.69 -9.11 29.51
C GLU A 278 19.18 -10.48 29.03
N ARG A 279 19.87 -11.10 28.05
CA ARG A 279 19.60 -12.49 27.62
C ARG A 279 20.22 -13.54 28.52
N LYS A 280 21.07 -13.17 29.48
CA LYS A 280 21.77 -14.09 30.41
C LYS A 280 21.25 -14.03 31.83
N GLY A 281 20.20 -13.29 32.09
CA GLY A 281 19.55 -13.21 33.39
C GLY A 281 18.22 -13.93 33.39
N PHE A 282 18.28 -15.23 33.71
CA PHE A 282 17.19 -16.18 34.00
C PHE A 282 16.26 -16.53 32.84
#